data_8029e46f1a5204abb7c4a40787a92063
#
_entry.id   8029e46f1a5204abb7c4a40787a92063
#
_cell.length_a   1.000
_cell.length_b   1.000
_cell.length_c   1.000
_cell.angle_alpha   90.00
_cell.angle_beta   90.00
_cell.angle_gamma   90.00
#
_symmetry.space_group_name_H-M   'P 1'
#
loop_
_entity.id
_entity.type
_entity.pdbx_description
1 polymer ?
#
loop_
_entity_poly.entity_id
_entity_poly.type
_entity_poly.pdbx_seq_one_letter_code
_entity_poly.pdbx_strand_id
1 'polypeptide(L)'
;MNITALHRETAVSRLVGELKAIAGLKGRDLANILGVSPPTVTRWSKGEADPTIDKQTAMAQLRWVAARLAEFYEPDEVRLWLQSPHPQLAGVRPYDLIVDDRTAEVLEIIERLDSGVYL
;
A
#
# COMPACT_ATOMS: atom_id res chain seq x y z
N MET A 1 1.53 -0.61 -35.09
CA MET A 1 2.07 -1.14 -34.03
C MET A 1 1.83 -0.44 -32.75
N ASN A 2 1.85 -1.19 -31.86
CA ASN A 2 1.27 -0.84 -30.67
C ASN A 2 2.23 -0.37 -29.62
N ILE A 3 2.03 0.78 -29.18
CA ILE A 3 2.85 1.36 -28.14
C ILE A 3 2.77 0.61 -26.86
N THR A 4 1.69 -0.13 -26.65
CA THR A 4 1.54 -0.91 -25.44
C THR A 4 2.62 -1.96 -25.29
N ALA A 5 3.40 -2.23 -26.33
CA ALA A 5 4.57 -3.08 -26.19
C ALA A 5 5.57 -2.51 -25.20
N LEU A 6 5.55 -1.20 -24.95
CA LEU A 6 6.44 -0.54 -24.01
C LEU A 6 5.92 -0.49 -22.59
N HIS A 7 4.63 -0.78 -22.41
CA HIS A 7 3.99 -0.75 -21.11
C HIS A 7 2.93 -1.84 -21.05
N ARG A 8 3.16 -2.84 -20.24
CA ARG A 8 2.24 -3.97 -20.08
C ARG A 8 1.43 -3.80 -18.83
N GLU A 9 0.12 -3.81 -18.98
CA GLU A 9 -0.75 -3.79 -17.83
C GLU A 9 -0.87 -5.18 -17.24
N THR A 10 -0.31 -5.36 -16.06
CA THR A 10 -0.37 -6.60 -15.30
C THR A 10 -1.18 -6.35 -14.03
N ALA A 11 -1.51 -7.41 -13.31
CA ALA A 11 -2.17 -7.27 -12.00
C ALA A 11 -1.31 -6.42 -11.06
N VAL A 12 0.01 -6.61 -11.10
CA VAL A 12 0.94 -5.84 -10.27
C VAL A 12 0.99 -4.38 -10.70
N SER A 13 1.04 -4.09 -12.00
CA SER A 13 1.07 -2.70 -12.46
C SER A 13 -0.21 -1.96 -12.09
N ARG A 14 -1.36 -2.63 -12.16
CA ARG A 14 -2.63 -2.05 -11.70
C ARG A 14 -2.61 -1.80 -10.20
N LEU A 15 -2.07 -2.73 -9.43
CA LEU A 15 -1.97 -2.61 -7.98
C LEU A 15 -1.12 -1.42 -7.58
N VAL A 16 0.02 -1.23 -8.23
CA VAL A 16 0.87 -0.05 -8.01
C VAL A 16 0.09 1.23 -8.31
N GLY A 17 -0.64 1.26 -9.42
CA GLY A 17 -1.45 2.42 -9.80
C GLY A 17 -2.58 2.71 -8.82
N GLU A 18 -3.23 1.67 -8.32
CA GLU A 18 -4.29 1.81 -7.33
C GLU A 18 -3.77 2.34 -6.00
N LEU A 19 -2.63 1.85 -5.54
CA LEU A 19 -2.01 2.33 -4.31
C LEU A 19 -1.65 3.81 -4.41
N LYS A 20 -1.20 4.24 -5.59
CA LYS A 20 -0.95 5.65 -5.83
C LYS A 20 -2.25 6.46 -5.78
N ALA A 21 -3.30 5.97 -6.41
CA ALA A 21 -4.58 6.68 -6.52
C ALA A 21 -5.33 6.78 -5.18
N ILE A 22 -5.43 5.69 -4.43
CA ILE A 22 -6.26 5.66 -3.22
C ILE A 22 -5.48 5.98 -1.95
N ALA A 23 -4.17 5.78 -1.95
CA ALA A 23 -3.34 5.97 -0.77
C ALA A 23 -2.25 7.02 -0.96
N GLY A 24 -2.16 7.66 -2.12
CA GLY A 24 -1.12 8.64 -2.38
C GLY A 24 0.29 8.08 -2.34
N LEU A 25 0.45 6.75 -2.44
CA LEU A 25 1.76 6.11 -2.34
C LEU A 25 2.48 6.17 -3.69
N LYS A 26 3.55 6.94 -3.72
CA LYS A 26 4.40 7.06 -4.90
C LYS A 26 5.35 5.88 -4.97
N GLY A 27 6.00 5.73 -6.11
CA GLY A 27 6.96 4.63 -6.29
C GLY A 27 8.03 4.57 -5.22
N ARG A 28 8.53 5.73 -4.79
CA ARG A 28 9.54 5.76 -3.74
C ARG A 28 8.99 5.35 -2.37
N ASP A 29 7.70 5.64 -2.11
CA ASP A 29 7.05 5.20 -0.87
C ASP A 29 6.95 3.68 -0.85
N LEU A 30 6.50 3.09 -1.96
CA LEU A 30 6.41 1.64 -2.09
C LEU A 30 7.79 0.98 -1.99
N ALA A 31 8.80 1.60 -2.59
CA ALA A 31 10.16 1.08 -2.50
C ALA A 31 10.63 1.02 -1.04
N ASN A 32 10.38 2.08 -0.27
CA ASN A 32 10.73 2.10 1.14
C ASN A 32 9.95 1.07 1.95
N ILE A 33 8.66 0.97 1.72
CA ILE A 33 7.79 0.02 2.43
C ILE A 33 8.22 -1.41 2.17
N LEU A 34 8.52 -1.73 0.92
CA LEU A 34 8.80 -3.11 0.50
C LEU A 34 10.29 -3.46 0.51
N GLY A 35 11.14 -2.51 0.83
CA GLY A 35 12.58 -2.76 0.92
C GLY A 35 13.25 -3.01 -0.41
N VAL A 36 12.79 -2.33 -1.46
CA VAL A 36 13.37 -2.43 -2.81
C VAL A 36 13.77 -1.04 -3.30
N SER A 37 14.45 -0.97 -4.45
CA SER A 37 14.83 0.31 -5.04
C SER A 37 13.66 0.94 -5.82
N PRO A 38 13.62 2.28 -5.94
CA PRO A 38 12.62 2.92 -6.78
C PRO A 38 12.60 2.44 -8.22
N PRO A 39 13.75 2.22 -8.89
CA PRO A 39 13.72 1.63 -10.24
C PRO A 39 13.04 0.26 -10.31
N THR A 40 13.14 -0.54 -9.24
CA THR A 40 12.44 -1.82 -9.18
C THR A 40 10.94 -1.63 -9.25
N VAL A 41 10.40 -0.68 -8.46
CA VAL A 41 8.96 -0.37 -8.50
C VAL A 41 8.56 0.15 -9.88
N THR A 42 9.39 0.96 -10.50
CA THR A 42 9.15 1.45 -11.85
C THR A 42 9.00 0.30 -12.84
N ARG A 43 9.87 -0.71 -12.75
CA ARG A 43 9.77 -1.89 -13.63
C ARG A 43 8.48 -2.67 -13.38
N TRP A 44 8.05 -2.79 -12.13
CA TRP A 44 6.77 -3.42 -11.82
C TRP A 44 5.61 -2.64 -12.44
N SER A 45 5.64 -1.32 -12.33
CA SER A 45 4.57 -0.47 -12.87
C SER A 45 4.48 -0.53 -14.39
N LYS A 46 5.58 -0.87 -15.06
CA LYS A 46 5.62 -1.03 -16.52
C LYS A 46 5.36 -2.46 -16.96
N GLY A 47 5.19 -3.39 -16.03
CA GLY A 47 5.01 -4.80 -16.36
C GLY A 47 6.27 -5.48 -16.85
N GLU A 48 7.45 -4.92 -16.58
CA GLU A 48 8.73 -5.44 -17.02
C GLU A 48 9.35 -6.43 -16.04
N ALA A 49 8.84 -6.48 -14.83
CA ALA A 49 9.31 -7.38 -13.80
C ALA A 49 8.19 -7.64 -12.80
N ASP A 50 8.28 -8.75 -12.09
CA ASP A 50 7.31 -9.09 -11.06
C ASP A 50 8.00 -9.14 -9.69
N PRO A 51 7.32 -8.67 -8.63
CA PRO A 51 7.83 -8.86 -7.28
C PRO A 51 7.72 -10.32 -6.85
N THR A 52 8.44 -10.66 -5.80
CA THR A 52 8.29 -11.98 -5.18
C THR A 52 6.86 -12.12 -4.62
N ILE A 53 6.47 -13.35 -4.35
CA ILE A 53 5.13 -13.63 -3.80
C ILE A 53 4.89 -12.88 -2.49
N ASP A 54 5.90 -12.84 -1.62
CA ASP A 54 5.77 -12.13 -0.34
C ASP A 54 5.48 -10.65 -0.54
N LYS A 55 6.14 -10.02 -1.51
CA LYS A 55 5.93 -8.59 -1.78
C LYS A 55 4.59 -8.36 -2.46
N GLN A 56 4.16 -9.28 -3.32
CA GLN A 56 2.83 -9.19 -3.93
C GLN A 56 1.74 -9.29 -2.86
N THR A 57 1.90 -10.19 -1.91
CA THR A 57 0.95 -10.35 -0.80
C THR A 57 0.91 -9.09 0.06
N ALA A 58 2.07 -8.54 0.39
CA ALA A 58 2.14 -7.30 1.16
C ALA A 58 1.44 -6.15 0.43
N MET A 59 1.65 -6.02 -0.87
CA MET A 59 1.00 -4.98 -1.67
C MET A 59 -0.52 -5.15 -1.72
N ALA A 60 -1.00 -6.37 -1.83
CA ALA A 60 -2.44 -6.65 -1.85
C ALA A 60 -3.08 -6.30 -0.50
N GLN A 61 -2.41 -6.64 0.60
CA GLN A 61 -2.88 -6.29 1.93
C GLN A 61 -2.84 -4.79 2.17
N LEU A 62 -1.80 -4.14 1.68
CA LEU A 62 -1.68 -2.68 1.75
C LEU A 62 -2.84 -2.00 1.03
N ARG A 63 -3.20 -2.51 -0.15
CA ARG A 63 -4.33 -1.99 -0.90
C ARG A 63 -5.65 -2.18 -0.15
N TRP A 64 -5.83 -3.34 0.45
CA TRP A 64 -7.03 -3.64 1.22
C TRP A 64 -7.19 -2.64 2.38
N VAL A 65 -6.13 -2.43 3.14
CA VAL A 65 -6.13 -1.47 4.25
C VAL A 65 -6.38 -0.05 3.71
N ALA A 66 -5.69 0.33 2.64
CA ALA A 66 -5.85 1.65 2.03
C ALA A 66 -7.29 1.89 1.57
N ALA A 67 -7.93 0.88 0.99
CA ALA A 67 -9.32 0.99 0.55
C ALA A 67 -10.27 1.21 1.73
N ARG A 68 -10.02 0.56 2.87
CA ARG A 68 -10.81 0.78 4.08
C ARG A 68 -10.60 2.19 4.62
N LEU A 69 -9.36 2.65 4.65
CA LEU A 69 -9.07 4.01 5.11
C LEU A 69 -9.66 5.08 4.18
N ALA A 70 -9.74 4.78 2.90
CA ALA A 70 -10.30 5.71 1.91
C ALA A 70 -11.79 5.97 2.12
N GLU A 71 -12.47 5.18 2.94
CA GLU A 71 -13.85 5.45 3.34
C GLU A 71 -13.95 6.64 4.30
N PHE A 72 -12.85 7.02 4.93
CA PHE A 72 -12.82 8.09 5.93
C PHE A 72 -11.89 9.24 5.55
N TYR A 73 -10.91 8.99 4.70
CA TYR A 73 -9.80 9.91 4.45
C TYR A 73 -9.53 10.09 2.96
N GLU A 74 -8.98 11.24 2.62
CA GLU A 74 -8.46 11.51 1.28
C GLU A 74 -7.11 10.81 1.09
N PRO A 75 -6.64 10.63 -0.16
CA PRO A 75 -5.40 9.89 -0.40
C PRO A 75 -4.18 10.37 0.40
N ASP A 76 -3.97 11.67 0.51
CA ASP A 76 -2.85 12.21 1.29
C ASP A 76 -2.96 11.85 2.76
N GLU A 77 -4.17 11.82 3.27
CA GLU A 77 -4.43 11.44 4.66
C GLU A 77 -4.23 9.95 4.87
N VAL A 78 -4.64 9.13 3.89
CA VAL A 78 -4.41 7.67 3.92
C VAL A 78 -2.91 7.40 3.97
N ARG A 79 -2.14 8.07 3.10
CA ARG A 79 -0.69 7.96 3.08
C ARG A 79 -0.08 8.29 4.44
N LEU A 80 -0.49 9.42 5.00
CA LEU A 80 0.02 9.86 6.29
C LEU A 80 -0.30 8.87 7.40
N TRP A 81 -1.55 8.36 7.41
CA TRP A 81 -1.99 7.40 8.40
C TRP A 81 -1.14 6.12 8.36
N LEU A 82 -0.88 5.62 7.16
CA LEU A 82 -0.09 4.40 6.97
C LEU A 82 1.36 4.56 7.40
N GLN A 83 1.91 5.76 7.28
CA GLN A 83 3.33 6.04 7.55
C GLN A 83 3.61 6.57 8.95
N SER A 84 2.58 6.88 9.71
CA SER A 84 2.75 7.49 11.03
C SER A 84 2.72 6.45 12.14
N PRO A 85 3.63 6.55 13.12
CA PRO A 85 3.55 5.70 14.31
C PRO A 85 2.20 5.90 14.99
N HIS A 86 1.59 4.82 15.44
CA HIS A 86 0.26 4.85 16.03
C HIS A 86 0.30 4.37 17.48
N PRO A 87 -0.22 5.15 18.44
CA PRO A 87 -0.18 4.76 19.85
C PRO A 87 -0.83 3.39 20.12
N GLN A 88 -1.91 3.09 19.42
CA GLN A 88 -2.61 1.81 19.61
C GLN A 88 -1.89 0.62 18.98
N LEU A 89 -0.81 0.89 18.25
CA LEU A 89 0.07 -0.13 17.68
C LEU A 89 1.45 -0.09 18.36
N ALA A 90 1.48 0.37 19.61
CA ALA A 90 2.71 0.50 20.39
C ALA A 90 3.76 1.38 19.73
N GLY A 91 3.31 2.42 19.01
CA GLY A 91 4.19 3.34 18.32
C GLY A 91 4.76 2.81 17.01
N VAL A 92 4.26 1.68 16.54
CA VAL A 92 4.70 1.10 15.25
C VAL A 92 3.84 1.71 14.12
N ARG A 93 4.45 1.89 12.96
CA ARG A 93 3.74 2.40 11.79
C ARG A 93 2.86 1.28 11.21
N PRO A 94 1.62 1.60 10.81
CA PRO A 94 0.74 0.58 10.23
C PRO A 94 1.36 -0.20 9.07
N TYR A 95 2.09 0.47 8.16
CA TYR A 95 2.63 -0.26 7.03
C TYR A 95 3.72 -1.28 7.44
N ASP A 96 4.43 -1.06 8.53
CA ASP A 96 5.41 -2.04 9.02
C ASP A 96 4.73 -3.33 9.44
N LEU A 97 3.56 -3.21 10.09
CA LEU A 97 2.78 -4.39 10.48
C LEU A 97 2.22 -5.12 9.26
N ILE A 98 1.77 -4.37 8.27
CA ILE A 98 1.23 -4.97 7.05
C ILE A 98 2.31 -5.79 6.33
N VAL A 99 3.51 -5.25 6.22
CA VAL A 99 4.64 -5.94 5.60
C VAL A 99 5.04 -7.17 6.40
N ASP A 100 4.84 -7.14 7.71
CA ASP A 100 5.17 -8.22 8.64
C ASP A 100 4.03 -9.24 8.80
N ASP A 101 3.06 -9.22 7.89
CA ASP A 101 1.90 -10.12 7.90
C ASP A 101 1.05 -10.00 9.15
N ARG A 102 0.98 -8.79 9.71
CA ARG A 102 0.17 -8.48 10.89
C ARG A 102 -0.94 -7.49 10.56
N THR A 103 -1.50 -7.63 9.37
CA THR A 103 -2.55 -6.75 8.86
C THR A 103 -3.80 -6.76 9.74
N ALA A 104 -4.11 -7.89 10.37
CA ALA A 104 -5.28 -8.01 11.24
C ALA A 104 -5.27 -6.97 12.37
N GLU A 105 -4.10 -6.67 12.92
CA GLU A 105 -3.99 -5.68 14.00
C GLU A 105 -4.31 -4.28 13.51
N VAL A 106 -3.93 -3.98 12.27
CA VAL A 106 -4.24 -2.69 11.64
C VAL A 106 -5.74 -2.59 11.36
N LEU A 107 -6.33 -3.63 10.80
CA LEU A 107 -7.76 -3.65 10.48
C LEU A 107 -8.62 -3.51 11.74
N GLU A 108 -8.18 -4.06 12.85
CA GLU A 108 -8.89 -3.95 14.11
C GLU A 108 -9.04 -2.49 14.56
N ILE A 109 -8.01 -1.69 14.36
CA ILE A 109 -8.06 -0.26 14.66
C ILE A 109 -9.02 0.46 13.72
N ILE A 110 -8.97 0.13 12.43
CA ILE A 110 -9.85 0.73 11.43
C ILE A 110 -11.32 0.41 11.74
N GLU A 111 -11.60 -0.79 12.24
CA GLU A 111 -12.95 -1.17 12.64
C GLU A 111 -13.48 -0.28 13.76
N ARG A 112 -12.61 0.18 14.64
CA ARG A 112 -13.02 1.11 15.69
C ARG A 112 -13.39 2.47 15.12
N LEU A 113 -12.72 2.91 14.05
CA LEU A 113 -13.13 4.13 13.35
C LEU A 113 -14.53 3.97 12.76
N ASP A 114 -14.79 2.83 12.15
CA ASP A 114 -16.07 2.54 11.52
C ASP A 114 -17.21 2.48 12.57
N SER A 115 -16.92 2.00 13.78
CA SER A 115 -17.91 1.93 14.86
C SER A 115 -18.07 3.24 15.60
N GLY A 116 -17.34 4.29 15.23
CA GLY A 116 -17.43 5.60 15.87
C GLY A 116 -16.64 5.73 17.15
N VAL A 117 -15.77 4.79 17.45
CA VAL A 117 -14.90 4.86 18.61
C VAL A 117 -13.68 5.70 18.29
N TYR A 118 -13.34 6.64 19.15
CA TYR A 118 -12.13 7.47 18.96
C TYR A 118 -10.87 6.65 19.15
N LEU A 119 -9.90 6.94 18.32
CA LEU A 119 -8.61 6.27 18.35
C LEU A 119 -7.49 7.21 18.80
#